data_aa226deb95deac22312de368c9ae2e5c
#
_entry.id   aa226deb95deac22312de368c9ae2e5c
#
_cell.length_a   1.000
_cell.length_b   1.000
_cell.length_c   1.000
_cell.angle_alpha   90.00
_cell.angle_beta   90.00
_cell.angle_gamma   90.00
#
_symmetry.space_group_name_H-M   'P 1'
#
loop_
_entity.id
_entity.type
_entity.pdbx_description
1 polymer ?
#
loop_
_entity_poly.entity_id
_entity_poly.type
_entity_poly.pdbx_seq_one_letter_code
_entity_poly.pdbx_strand_id
1 'polypeptide(L)'
;MPAEWEPHEATWIGWPCNRADWPGKIVPIPWVYSEIVRKIAPGEIVRIIVNERTQRKAQLLLERVGVDPARIEFFTFPFDRGWTRDSGPIFVRRNALPLEVAIARFRFNAWAKYPDWEKDARIPLLAARKLRLRLLPARIGEKDFVLEGGSVEVNGKGTLLTTEECLLDPEVQVRNPGLGKNEIEQALKANLGVKNILWLGKGIAGDDTHGHIDDLCRFVNKCTVVLCQEADPRDVNYVPLQKNRERLQGMKLEDGSRLEVIPLPMPAPLYFDGQRLPANYANFYIANAAVLAPTFNDPRDRVALGI
;
A
#
# COMPACT_ATOMS: atom_id res chain seq x y z
N MET A 1 -7.96 -0.09 12.55
CA MET A 1 -7.64 0.54 11.25
C MET A 1 -8.88 0.45 10.37
N PRO A 2 -9.35 1.52 9.71
CA PRO A 2 -10.45 1.47 8.74
C PRO A 2 -10.01 0.77 7.44
N ALA A 3 -10.98 0.25 6.67
CA ALA A 3 -10.70 -0.32 5.35
C ALA A 3 -10.51 0.80 4.30
N GLU A 4 -9.83 0.47 3.18
CA GLU A 4 -9.52 1.46 2.14
C GLU A 4 -10.77 2.01 1.45
N TRP A 5 -11.86 1.26 1.33
CA TRP A 5 -13.13 1.73 0.76
C TRP A 5 -14.01 2.56 1.71
N GLU A 6 -13.61 2.73 2.98
CA GLU A 6 -14.36 3.62 3.87
C GLU A 6 -14.11 5.08 3.47
N PRO A 7 -15.06 6.00 3.68
CA PRO A 7 -14.93 7.38 3.22
C PRO A 7 -13.65 8.05 3.69
N HIS A 8 -12.90 8.63 2.77
CA HIS A 8 -11.68 9.38 3.01
C HIS A 8 -11.96 10.88 3.16
N GLU A 9 -11.28 11.55 4.08
CA GLU A 9 -11.13 13.00 4.08
C GLU A 9 -10.14 13.43 3.01
N ALA A 10 -9.03 12.69 2.89
CA ALA A 10 -7.97 13.00 1.95
C ALA A 10 -7.11 11.77 1.61
N THR A 11 -6.52 11.80 0.42
CA THR A 11 -5.49 10.85 -0.03
C THR A 11 -4.11 11.51 -0.05
N TRP A 12 -3.10 10.78 0.39
CA TRP A 12 -1.70 11.22 0.39
C TRP A 12 -0.95 10.71 -0.82
N ILE A 13 -0.21 11.59 -1.49
CA ILE A 13 0.65 11.27 -2.64
C ILE A 13 2.02 11.91 -2.43
N GLY A 14 3.11 11.15 -2.66
CA GLY A 14 4.45 11.69 -2.81
C GLY A 14 4.70 12.10 -4.28
N TRP A 15 4.99 13.40 -4.55
CA TRP A 15 5.26 13.82 -5.92
C TRP A 15 6.55 13.22 -6.45
N PRO A 16 6.58 12.61 -7.64
CA PRO A 16 7.73 11.88 -8.15
C PRO A 16 8.96 12.77 -8.29
N CYS A 17 10.05 12.40 -7.65
CA CYS A 17 11.29 13.18 -7.64
C CYS A 17 12.56 12.34 -7.75
N ASN A 18 12.56 11.09 -7.27
CA ASN A 18 13.73 10.24 -7.28
C ASN A 18 13.89 9.55 -8.64
N ARG A 19 15.02 9.82 -9.32
CA ARG A 19 15.30 9.22 -10.63
C ARG A 19 15.61 7.71 -10.55
N ALA A 20 16.06 7.23 -9.40
CA ALA A 20 16.35 5.82 -9.22
C ALA A 20 15.10 4.95 -9.20
N ASP A 21 13.94 5.51 -8.78
CA ASP A 21 12.66 4.81 -8.82
C ASP A 21 12.10 4.68 -10.25
N TRP A 22 12.59 5.53 -11.18
CA TRP A 22 12.09 5.64 -12.56
C TRP A 22 13.25 5.67 -13.56
N PRO A 23 14.11 4.65 -13.63
CA PRO A 23 15.30 4.67 -14.48
C PRO A 23 14.93 4.89 -15.95
N GLY A 24 15.43 6.00 -16.51
CA GLY A 24 15.11 6.43 -17.88
C GLY A 24 13.66 6.88 -18.15
N LYS A 25 12.76 6.85 -17.15
CA LYS A 25 11.31 7.08 -17.32
C LYS A 25 10.75 8.25 -16.50
N ILE A 26 11.55 8.95 -15.71
CA ILE A 26 11.06 10.01 -14.79
C ILE A 26 10.30 11.15 -15.50
N VAL A 27 10.61 11.45 -16.77
CA VAL A 27 10.04 12.60 -17.49
C VAL A 27 8.51 12.52 -17.66
N PRO A 28 7.90 11.40 -18.08
CA PRO A 28 6.44 11.29 -18.22
C PRO A 28 5.73 11.07 -16.87
N ILE A 29 6.41 10.65 -15.82
CA ILE A 29 5.76 10.26 -14.56
C ILE A 29 4.95 11.38 -13.90
N PRO A 30 5.39 12.66 -13.85
CA PRO A 30 4.57 13.74 -13.32
C PRO A 30 3.21 13.90 -14.03
N TRP A 31 3.10 13.56 -15.31
CA TRP A 31 1.83 13.55 -16.03
C TRP A 31 0.91 12.42 -15.59
N VAL A 32 1.46 11.24 -15.36
CA VAL A 32 0.70 10.10 -14.80
C VAL A 32 0.16 10.45 -13.41
N TYR A 33 1.00 11.05 -12.57
CA TYR A 33 0.58 11.50 -11.23
C TYR A 33 -0.47 12.61 -11.30
N SER A 34 -0.35 13.53 -12.26
CA SER A 34 -1.38 14.57 -12.46
C SER A 34 -2.73 13.96 -12.85
N GLU A 35 -2.74 12.91 -13.67
CA GLU A 35 -3.96 12.19 -14.04
C GLU A 35 -4.55 11.41 -12.85
N ILE A 36 -3.72 10.76 -12.04
CA ILE A 36 -4.13 10.12 -10.78
C ILE A 36 -4.82 11.15 -9.87
N VAL A 37 -4.17 12.29 -9.64
CA VAL A 37 -4.74 13.38 -8.81
C VAL A 37 -6.07 13.87 -9.39
N ARG A 38 -6.16 14.03 -10.71
CA ARG A 38 -7.38 14.46 -11.42
C ARG A 38 -8.56 13.49 -11.20
N LYS A 39 -8.28 12.21 -11.05
CA LYS A 39 -9.32 11.19 -10.78
C LYS A 39 -9.73 11.12 -9.31
N ILE A 40 -8.83 11.41 -8.37
CA ILE A 40 -9.11 11.39 -6.94
C ILE A 40 -9.82 12.67 -6.48
N ALA A 41 -9.37 13.82 -6.95
CA ALA A 41 -9.82 15.15 -6.48
C ALA A 41 -11.33 15.39 -6.49
N PRO A 42 -12.17 14.81 -7.39
CA PRO A 42 -13.61 14.96 -7.32
C PRO A 42 -14.25 14.42 -6.04
N GLY A 43 -13.65 13.41 -5.40
CA GLY A 43 -14.21 12.74 -4.22
C GLY A 43 -13.61 13.18 -2.88
N GLU A 44 -12.39 13.72 -2.87
CA GLU A 44 -11.63 13.99 -1.64
C GLU A 44 -10.49 14.99 -1.86
N ILE A 45 -9.92 15.50 -0.80
CA ILE A 45 -8.71 16.32 -0.86
C ILE A 45 -7.50 15.44 -1.24
N VAL A 46 -6.63 15.94 -2.10
CA VAL A 46 -5.35 15.27 -2.37
C VAL A 46 -4.22 16.03 -1.68
N ARG A 47 -3.60 15.38 -0.70
CA ARG A 47 -2.45 15.89 0.05
C ARG A 47 -1.17 15.46 -0.63
N ILE A 48 -0.49 16.41 -1.24
CA ILE A 48 0.69 16.13 -2.07
C ILE A 48 1.96 16.54 -1.33
N ILE A 49 2.81 15.55 -1.02
CA ILE A 49 4.15 15.80 -0.48
C ILE A 49 5.04 16.22 -1.64
N VAL A 50 5.66 17.38 -1.52
CA VAL A 50 6.55 17.97 -2.52
C VAL A 50 7.83 18.48 -1.90
N ASN A 51 8.89 18.55 -2.70
CA ASN A 51 10.05 19.39 -2.40
C ASN A 51 9.75 20.84 -2.83
N GLU A 52 10.28 21.82 -2.11
CA GLU A 52 10.11 23.26 -2.45
C GLU A 52 10.37 23.55 -3.93
N ARG A 53 11.43 22.96 -4.49
CA ARG A 53 11.84 23.14 -5.89
C ARG A 53 10.85 22.57 -6.91
N THR A 54 10.04 21.58 -6.53
CA THR A 54 9.11 20.89 -7.44
C THR A 54 7.67 21.35 -7.28
N GLN A 55 7.32 22.01 -6.17
CA GLN A 55 5.96 22.42 -5.86
C GLN A 55 5.33 23.28 -6.99
N ARG A 56 6.05 24.32 -7.46
CA ARG A 56 5.52 25.19 -8.51
C ARG A 56 5.26 24.45 -9.81
N LYS A 57 6.14 23.49 -10.18
CA LYS A 57 5.96 22.66 -11.38
C LYS A 57 4.77 21.72 -11.22
N ALA A 58 4.63 21.09 -10.04
CA ALA A 58 3.48 20.23 -9.73
C ALA A 58 2.17 21.01 -9.85
N GLN A 59 2.10 22.20 -9.24
CA GLN A 59 0.94 23.07 -9.30
C GLN A 59 0.55 23.41 -10.76
N LEU A 60 1.50 23.85 -11.57
CA LEU A 60 1.25 24.20 -12.99
C LEU A 60 0.75 22.98 -13.81
N LEU A 61 1.27 21.78 -13.54
CA LEU A 61 0.79 20.58 -14.21
C LEU A 61 -0.64 20.24 -13.81
N LEU A 62 -0.98 20.33 -12.51
CA LEU A 62 -2.33 20.06 -12.01
C LEU A 62 -3.35 21.08 -12.56
N GLU A 63 -3.00 22.36 -12.60
CA GLU A 63 -3.81 23.40 -13.24
C GLU A 63 -4.05 23.09 -14.71
N ARG A 64 -3.01 22.65 -15.43
CA ARG A 64 -3.08 22.31 -16.86
C ARG A 64 -3.99 21.14 -17.19
N VAL A 65 -4.09 20.15 -16.29
CA VAL A 65 -5.01 19.01 -16.44
C VAL A 65 -6.39 19.26 -15.84
N GLY A 66 -6.66 20.51 -15.38
CA GLY A 66 -7.97 20.95 -14.92
C GLY A 66 -8.33 20.46 -13.51
N VAL A 67 -7.35 20.23 -12.62
CA VAL A 67 -7.61 19.90 -11.22
C VAL A 67 -8.00 21.19 -10.48
N ASP A 68 -9.10 21.15 -9.72
CA ASP A 68 -9.53 22.24 -8.86
C ASP A 68 -8.49 22.49 -7.75
N PRO A 69 -7.86 23.68 -7.67
CA PRO A 69 -6.87 23.99 -6.64
C PRO A 69 -7.42 23.88 -5.22
N ALA A 70 -8.74 24.06 -5.01
CA ALA A 70 -9.38 23.91 -3.71
C ALA A 70 -9.39 22.47 -3.19
N ARG A 71 -9.11 21.50 -4.05
CA ARG A 71 -9.00 20.08 -3.72
C ARG A 71 -7.57 19.62 -3.45
N ILE A 72 -6.59 20.52 -3.49
CA ILE A 72 -5.16 20.20 -3.35
C ILE A 72 -4.58 20.88 -2.13
N GLU A 73 -3.91 20.08 -1.30
CA GLU A 73 -3.08 20.58 -0.21
C GLU A 73 -1.63 20.16 -0.44
N PHE A 74 -0.73 21.13 -0.57
CA PHE A 74 0.71 20.86 -0.67
C PHE A 74 1.37 20.80 0.71
N PHE A 75 2.16 19.75 0.92
CA PHE A 75 2.97 19.54 2.11
C PHE A 75 4.45 19.53 1.73
N THR A 76 5.16 20.60 2.06
CA THR A 76 6.60 20.72 1.78
C THR A 76 7.39 19.96 2.84
N PHE A 77 7.43 18.65 2.71
CA PHE A 77 8.20 17.75 3.56
C PHE A 77 9.46 17.28 2.84
N PRO A 78 10.61 17.16 3.54
CA PRO A 78 11.75 16.44 3.00
C PRO A 78 11.36 14.96 2.86
N PHE A 79 11.63 14.38 1.70
CA PHE A 79 11.44 12.94 1.44
C PHE A 79 12.48 12.45 0.44
N ASP A 80 12.73 11.14 0.44
CA ASP A 80 13.75 10.51 -0.39
C ASP A 80 13.15 9.86 -1.63
N ARG A 81 12.08 9.08 -1.47
CA ARG A 81 11.46 8.30 -2.55
C ARG A 81 10.00 8.68 -2.82
N GLY A 82 9.19 8.92 -1.78
CA GLY A 82 7.81 9.34 -1.94
C GLY A 82 6.80 8.22 -2.16
N TRP A 83 7.15 6.99 -1.83
CA TRP A 83 6.23 5.85 -1.83
C TRP A 83 5.33 5.89 -0.60
N THR A 84 4.29 6.71 -0.68
CA THR A 84 3.41 7.03 0.46
C THR A 84 2.52 5.87 0.88
N ARG A 85 2.32 4.85 0.05
CA ARG A 85 1.69 3.59 0.46
C ARG A 85 2.47 2.97 1.61
N ASP A 86 3.80 3.03 1.58
CA ASP A 86 4.68 2.34 2.51
C ASP A 86 5.21 3.22 3.63
N SER A 87 5.61 4.45 3.29
CA SER A 87 6.19 5.40 4.25
C SER A 87 5.20 6.43 4.78
N GLY A 88 3.98 6.46 4.26
CA GLY A 88 2.95 7.43 4.63
C GLY A 88 2.34 7.18 6.01
N PRO A 89 1.51 8.12 6.50
CA PRO A 89 0.85 7.98 7.78
C PRO A 89 -0.23 6.89 7.73
N ILE A 90 -0.14 5.92 8.65
CA ILE A 90 -1.18 4.90 8.82
C ILE A 90 -2.19 5.42 9.84
N PHE A 91 -3.40 5.73 9.39
CA PHE A 91 -4.45 6.26 10.23
C PHE A 91 -5.21 5.15 10.95
N VAL A 92 -5.44 5.36 12.24
CA VAL A 92 -6.30 4.52 13.06
C VAL A 92 -7.36 5.38 13.73
N ARG A 93 -8.52 4.80 14.02
CA ARG A 93 -9.58 5.50 14.73
C ARG A 93 -10.08 4.71 15.93
N ARG A 94 -10.49 5.44 16.96
CA ARG A 94 -11.25 4.89 18.08
C ARG A 94 -12.72 5.27 17.88
N ASN A 95 -13.59 4.27 17.90
CA ASN A 95 -15.04 4.47 17.82
C ASN A 95 -15.56 4.97 19.17
N ALA A 96 -15.30 6.25 19.47
CA ALA A 96 -15.78 6.97 20.61
C ALA A 96 -16.57 8.21 20.16
N LEU A 97 -17.32 8.85 21.04
CA LEU A 97 -17.96 10.12 20.77
C LEU A 97 -17.28 11.22 21.60
N PRO A 98 -16.59 12.19 20.95
CA PRO A 98 -16.39 12.33 19.51
C PRO A 98 -15.42 11.29 18.92
N LEU A 99 -15.51 11.07 17.61
CA LEU A 99 -14.62 10.18 16.87
C LEU A 99 -13.16 10.68 17.01
N GLU A 100 -12.28 9.81 17.45
CA GLU A 100 -10.87 10.14 17.58
C GLU A 100 -10.05 9.45 16.48
N VAL A 101 -9.27 10.23 15.75
CA VAL A 101 -8.31 9.75 14.74
C VAL A 101 -6.89 9.98 15.25
N ALA A 102 -6.03 9.00 15.04
CA ALA A 102 -4.61 9.08 15.35
C ALA A 102 -3.78 8.47 14.23
N ILE A 103 -2.48 8.72 14.24
CA ILE A 103 -1.52 8.11 13.34
C ILE A 103 -0.74 7.05 14.11
N ALA A 104 -0.85 5.79 13.70
CA ALA A 104 0.02 4.71 14.14
C ALA A 104 1.36 4.86 13.39
N ARG A 105 2.43 5.18 14.13
CA ARG A 105 3.76 5.38 13.57
C ARG A 105 4.55 4.10 13.66
N PHE A 106 4.68 3.43 12.54
CA PHE A 106 5.67 2.37 12.33
C PHE A 106 6.98 2.98 11.83
N ARG A 107 8.07 2.27 12.04
CA ARG A 107 9.35 2.65 11.46
C ARG A 107 9.38 2.18 10.00
N PHE A 108 9.74 3.06 9.10
CA PHE A 108 10.07 2.73 7.72
C PHE A 108 11.59 2.59 7.58
N ASN A 109 12.07 1.59 6.85
CA ASN A 109 13.49 1.33 6.62
C ASN A 109 13.81 0.98 5.17
N ALA A 110 12.99 1.49 4.23
CA ALA A 110 13.07 1.21 2.79
C ALA A 110 13.16 -0.29 2.50
N TRP A 111 12.18 -1.03 3.03
CA TRP A 111 12.02 -2.49 2.81
C TRP A 111 13.23 -3.32 3.26
N ALA A 112 14.02 -2.80 4.21
CA ALA A 112 15.31 -3.36 4.63
C ALA A 112 16.29 -3.59 3.45
N LYS A 113 16.21 -2.77 2.41
CA LYS A 113 16.95 -2.93 1.15
C LYS A 113 17.74 -1.70 0.75
N TYR A 114 17.14 -0.51 0.82
CA TYR A 114 17.75 0.72 0.32
C TYR A 114 18.29 1.59 1.45
N PRO A 115 19.37 2.35 1.20
CA PRO A 115 19.98 3.20 2.23
C PRO A 115 19.26 4.54 2.42
N ASP A 116 18.46 4.99 1.44
CA ASP A 116 17.81 6.30 1.39
C ASP A 116 16.36 6.22 1.87
N TRP A 117 16.14 6.34 3.18
CA TRP A 117 14.82 6.19 3.81
C TRP A 117 14.56 7.14 4.99
N GLU A 118 15.58 7.81 5.50
CA GLU A 118 15.47 8.53 6.78
C GLU A 118 14.50 9.70 6.72
N LYS A 119 14.36 10.36 5.57
CA LYS A 119 13.40 11.44 5.40
C LYS A 119 11.99 10.88 5.29
N ASP A 120 11.79 9.80 4.52
CA ASP A 120 10.50 9.14 4.36
C ASP A 120 9.97 8.60 5.70
N ALA A 121 10.83 8.02 6.55
CA ALA A 121 10.48 7.58 7.91
C ALA A 121 9.95 8.70 8.83
N ARG A 122 10.18 9.98 8.47
CA ARG A 122 9.69 11.15 9.23
C ARG A 122 8.32 11.62 8.78
N ILE A 123 7.82 11.19 7.62
CA ILE A 123 6.55 11.64 7.05
C ILE A 123 5.38 11.49 8.06
N PRO A 124 5.19 10.35 8.75
CA PRO A 124 4.10 10.21 9.71
C PRO A 124 4.17 11.23 10.87
N LEU A 125 5.37 11.54 11.35
CA LEU A 125 5.58 12.56 12.40
C LEU A 125 5.25 13.96 11.90
N LEU A 126 5.69 14.31 10.69
CA LEU A 126 5.44 15.61 10.08
C LEU A 126 3.95 15.80 9.78
N ALA A 127 3.30 14.74 9.28
CA ALA A 127 1.86 14.72 9.06
C ALA A 127 1.08 14.90 10.37
N ALA A 128 1.43 14.17 11.43
CA ALA A 128 0.79 14.29 12.74
C ALA A 128 0.88 15.72 13.30
N ARG A 129 2.04 16.35 13.20
CA ARG A 129 2.25 17.76 13.63
C ARG A 129 1.41 18.73 12.80
N LYS A 130 1.41 18.58 11.48
CA LYS A 130 0.69 19.48 10.57
C LYS A 130 -0.82 19.36 10.73
N LEU A 131 -1.33 18.15 10.89
CA LEU A 131 -2.75 17.86 11.09
C LEU A 131 -3.21 17.99 12.54
N ARG A 132 -2.28 18.21 13.48
CA ARG A 132 -2.54 18.25 14.94
C ARG A 132 -3.19 16.96 15.45
N LEU A 133 -2.76 15.83 14.91
CA LEU A 133 -3.21 14.50 15.30
C LEU A 133 -2.26 13.86 16.31
N ARG A 134 -2.82 12.99 17.14
CA ARG A 134 -2.04 12.17 18.06
C ARG A 134 -1.18 11.17 17.26
N LEU A 135 0.10 11.07 17.64
CA LEU A 135 1.02 10.09 17.10
C LEU A 135 1.19 8.96 18.10
N LEU A 136 0.95 7.74 17.66
CA LEU A 136 1.06 6.50 18.46
C LEU A 136 2.25 5.69 17.95
N PRO A 137 3.40 5.70 18.66
CA PRO A 137 4.56 4.92 18.21
C PRO A 137 4.29 3.42 18.37
N ALA A 138 4.46 2.66 17.29
CA ALA A 138 4.36 1.21 17.30
C ALA A 138 5.69 0.62 17.78
N ARG A 139 5.65 -0.10 18.90
CA ARG A 139 6.84 -0.68 19.55
C ARG A 139 6.60 -2.10 20.00
N ILE A 140 7.70 -2.88 20.04
CA ILE A 140 7.78 -4.16 20.75
C ILE A 140 8.91 -4.03 21.77
N GLY A 141 8.55 -4.01 23.05
CA GLY A 141 9.48 -3.59 24.10
C GLY A 141 9.98 -2.16 23.85
N GLU A 142 11.29 -1.98 23.82
CA GLU A 142 11.91 -0.67 23.54
C GLU A 142 12.20 -0.40 22.05
N LYS A 143 12.02 -1.40 21.18
CA LYS A 143 12.34 -1.28 19.74
C LYS A 143 11.14 -0.77 18.95
N ASP A 144 11.39 0.17 18.04
CA ASP A 144 10.38 0.59 17.06
C ASP A 144 10.08 -0.58 16.11
N PHE A 145 8.79 -0.85 15.87
CA PHE A 145 8.35 -1.91 14.97
C PHE A 145 8.34 -1.39 13.53
N VAL A 146 9.00 -2.13 12.63
CA VAL A 146 9.06 -1.81 11.19
C VAL A 146 7.86 -2.41 10.50
N LEU A 147 7.13 -1.60 9.75
CA LEU A 147 6.00 -2.02 8.91
C LEU A 147 5.77 -1.01 7.79
N GLU A 148 5.50 -1.50 6.61
CA GLU A 148 5.03 -0.73 5.46
C GLU A 148 3.50 -0.85 5.30
N GLY A 149 2.85 0.19 4.78
CA GLY A 149 1.41 0.15 4.52
C GLY A 149 1.01 -0.90 3.47
N GLY A 150 1.86 -1.15 2.47
CA GLY A 150 1.65 -2.17 1.44
C GLY A 150 1.81 -3.61 1.94
N SER A 151 2.45 -3.81 3.10
CA SER A 151 2.60 -5.14 3.71
C SER A 151 1.36 -5.65 4.43
N VAL A 152 0.33 -4.81 4.61
CA VAL A 152 -0.91 -5.15 5.33
C VAL A 152 -2.15 -4.70 4.57
N GLU A 153 -3.19 -5.51 4.64
CA GLU A 153 -4.50 -5.23 4.06
C GLU A 153 -5.58 -5.52 5.11
N VAL A 154 -6.59 -4.66 5.25
CA VAL A 154 -7.60 -4.78 6.32
C VAL A 154 -9.03 -4.68 5.81
N ASN A 155 -9.95 -5.44 6.42
CA ASN A 155 -11.37 -5.37 6.10
C ASN A 155 -12.16 -4.31 6.91
N GLY A 156 -11.52 -3.52 7.77
CA GLY A 156 -12.16 -2.53 8.63
C GLY A 156 -13.04 -3.10 9.75
N LYS A 157 -13.13 -4.43 9.88
CA LYS A 157 -13.94 -5.13 10.89
C LYS A 157 -13.10 -5.89 11.92
N GLY A 158 -11.82 -6.05 11.64
CA GLY A 158 -10.89 -6.68 12.57
C GLY A 158 -10.06 -7.80 11.98
N THR A 159 -10.21 -8.12 10.69
CA THR A 159 -9.32 -9.03 9.96
C THR A 159 -8.27 -8.26 9.19
N LEU A 160 -7.03 -8.75 9.24
CA LEU A 160 -5.87 -8.28 8.50
C LEU A 160 -5.27 -9.43 7.69
N LEU A 161 -4.87 -9.14 6.46
CA LEU A 161 -4.08 -10.00 5.58
C LEU A 161 -2.64 -9.50 5.51
N THR A 162 -1.68 -10.42 5.48
CA THR A 162 -0.26 -10.18 5.26
C THR A 162 0.40 -11.43 4.70
N THR A 163 1.70 -11.38 4.42
CA THR A 163 2.47 -12.54 3.93
C THR A 163 3.57 -12.97 4.87
N GLU A 164 3.87 -14.27 4.88
CA GLU A 164 5.01 -14.82 5.60
C GLU A 164 6.34 -14.35 4.98
N GLU A 165 6.40 -14.24 3.65
CA GLU A 165 7.58 -13.75 2.93
C GLU A 165 7.98 -12.34 3.37
N CYS A 166 7.02 -11.41 3.51
CA CYS A 166 7.33 -10.04 3.90
C CYS A 166 7.73 -9.91 5.37
N LEU A 167 6.96 -10.50 6.29
CA LEU A 167 7.11 -10.19 7.71
C LEU A 167 7.89 -11.26 8.50
N LEU A 168 8.07 -12.47 7.95
CA LEU A 168 8.67 -13.60 8.68
C LEU A 168 9.92 -14.17 8.01
N ASP A 169 10.34 -13.66 6.84
CA ASP A 169 11.58 -14.14 6.21
C ASP A 169 12.78 -13.80 7.12
N PRO A 170 13.58 -14.81 7.51
CA PRO A 170 14.70 -14.60 8.42
C PRO A 170 15.98 -14.13 7.73
N GLU A 171 16.05 -14.13 6.40
CA GLU A 171 17.28 -13.94 5.63
C GLU A 171 17.18 -12.76 4.65
N VAL A 172 16.04 -12.63 3.95
CA VAL A 172 15.87 -11.63 2.89
C VAL A 172 15.04 -10.45 3.38
N GLN A 173 15.56 -9.26 3.23
CA GLN A 173 14.88 -7.99 3.58
C GLN A 173 14.19 -8.05 4.96
N VAL A 174 14.88 -8.54 5.97
CA VAL A 174 14.37 -8.77 7.31
C VAL A 174 13.95 -7.46 7.97
N ARG A 175 12.63 -7.23 8.15
CA ARG A 175 12.08 -6.01 8.73
C ARG A 175 12.34 -5.91 10.23
N ASN A 176 12.07 -6.98 10.94
CA ASN A 176 12.11 -7.03 12.40
C ASN A 176 12.96 -8.21 12.90
N PRO A 177 14.31 -8.10 12.86
CA PRO A 177 15.19 -9.19 13.23
C PRO A 177 14.96 -9.71 14.65
N GLY A 178 14.83 -11.04 14.79
CA GLY A 178 14.66 -11.71 16.06
C GLY A 178 13.23 -11.77 16.59
N LEU A 179 12.24 -11.25 15.84
CA LEU A 179 10.81 -11.40 16.19
C LEU A 179 10.20 -12.61 15.47
N GLY A 180 9.48 -13.42 16.24
CA GLY A 180 8.67 -14.50 15.70
C GLY A 180 7.24 -14.09 15.35
N LYS A 181 6.50 -15.01 14.73
CA LYS A 181 5.12 -14.81 14.27
C LYS A 181 4.20 -14.27 15.37
N ASN A 182 4.28 -14.83 16.58
CA ASN A 182 3.42 -14.43 17.69
C ASN A 182 3.67 -12.97 18.13
N GLU A 183 4.92 -12.54 18.15
CA GLU A 183 5.29 -11.17 18.53
C GLU A 183 4.85 -10.17 17.48
N ILE A 184 5.01 -10.50 16.20
CA ILE A 184 4.52 -9.69 15.09
C ILE A 184 2.99 -9.58 15.12
N GLU A 185 2.27 -10.69 15.33
CA GLU A 185 0.81 -10.64 15.48
C GLU A 185 0.35 -9.78 16.64
N GLN A 186 1.02 -9.87 17.79
CA GLN A 186 0.72 -9.02 18.94
C GLN A 186 0.92 -7.54 18.61
N ALA A 187 2.01 -7.19 17.92
CA ALA A 187 2.26 -5.82 17.50
C ALA A 187 1.19 -5.30 16.52
N LEU A 188 0.82 -6.09 15.52
CA LEU A 188 -0.24 -5.74 14.58
C LEU A 188 -1.59 -5.53 15.28
N LYS A 189 -1.97 -6.46 16.18
CA LYS A 189 -3.20 -6.37 16.96
C LYS A 189 -3.23 -5.11 17.84
N ALA A 190 -2.14 -4.84 18.56
CA ALA A 190 -2.05 -3.70 19.48
C ALA A 190 -2.09 -2.35 18.77
N ASN A 191 -1.43 -2.23 17.61
CA ASN A 191 -1.27 -0.94 16.94
C ASN A 191 -2.33 -0.65 15.88
N LEU A 192 -2.92 -1.67 15.24
CA LEU A 192 -3.93 -1.52 14.19
C LEU A 192 -5.35 -1.84 14.66
N GLY A 193 -5.50 -2.39 15.87
CA GLY A 193 -6.81 -2.74 16.45
C GLY A 193 -7.48 -3.92 15.74
N VAL A 194 -6.70 -4.79 15.10
CA VAL A 194 -7.19 -6.01 14.45
C VAL A 194 -7.23 -7.17 15.45
N LYS A 195 -8.08 -8.16 15.21
CA LYS A 195 -8.28 -9.32 16.08
C LYS A 195 -7.83 -10.61 15.41
N ASN A 196 -7.99 -10.68 14.10
CA ASN A 196 -7.73 -11.85 13.27
C ASN A 196 -6.67 -11.51 12.21
N ILE A 197 -5.67 -12.38 12.03
CA ILE A 197 -4.60 -12.18 11.06
C ILE A 197 -4.53 -13.40 10.16
N LEU A 198 -4.66 -13.18 8.87
CA LEU A 198 -4.61 -14.19 7.84
C LEU A 198 -3.24 -14.09 7.12
N TRP A 199 -2.51 -15.20 7.10
CA TRP A 199 -1.17 -15.27 6.54
C TRP A 199 -1.17 -15.98 5.19
N LEU A 200 -0.81 -15.26 4.13
CA LEU A 200 -0.43 -15.85 2.86
C LEU A 200 1.05 -16.24 2.87
N GLY A 201 1.49 -16.99 1.87
CA GLY A 201 2.87 -17.45 1.78
C GLY A 201 3.75 -16.43 1.07
N LYS A 202 4.10 -16.74 -0.18
CA LYS A 202 4.96 -15.94 -1.05
C LYS A 202 4.16 -14.97 -1.90
N GLY A 203 4.75 -13.80 -2.17
CA GLY A 203 4.27 -12.82 -3.13
C GLY A 203 4.53 -13.22 -4.58
N ILE A 204 4.65 -12.24 -5.45
CA ILE A 204 4.84 -12.41 -6.90
C ILE A 204 6.29 -12.14 -7.33
N ALA A 205 6.70 -12.73 -8.44
CA ALA A 205 8.02 -12.53 -9.00
C ALA A 205 8.20 -11.09 -9.50
N GLY A 206 9.36 -10.51 -9.22
CA GLY A 206 9.69 -9.14 -9.58
C GLY A 206 9.33 -8.12 -8.49
N ASP A 207 8.60 -8.53 -7.45
CA ASP A 207 8.28 -7.66 -6.33
C ASP A 207 9.55 -7.28 -5.55
N ASP A 208 9.83 -5.98 -5.58
CA ASP A 208 11.02 -5.37 -4.96
C ASP A 208 10.86 -5.22 -3.44
N THR A 209 9.63 -5.30 -2.96
CA THR A 209 9.26 -5.15 -1.56
C THR A 209 9.32 -6.47 -0.78
N HIS A 210 9.53 -7.59 -1.47
CA HIS A 210 9.61 -8.94 -0.91
C HIS A 210 8.30 -9.42 -0.29
N GLY A 211 7.31 -9.63 -1.13
CA GLY A 211 6.06 -10.27 -0.77
C GLY A 211 4.99 -9.37 -0.16
N HIS A 212 4.91 -8.10 -0.58
CA HIS A 212 3.81 -7.23 -0.16
C HIS A 212 2.45 -7.82 -0.51
N ILE A 213 1.49 -7.66 0.41
CA ILE A 213 0.13 -8.20 0.23
C ILE A 213 -0.66 -7.44 -0.83
N ASP A 214 -0.41 -6.13 -1.00
CA ASP A 214 -1.12 -5.29 -1.95
C ASP A 214 -0.76 -5.59 -3.42
N ASP A 215 0.33 -6.33 -3.66
CA ASP A 215 0.70 -6.87 -4.96
C ASP A 215 0.00 -8.20 -5.32
N LEU A 216 -0.72 -8.81 -4.39
CA LEU A 216 -1.29 -10.13 -4.67
C LEU A 216 -2.72 -10.36 -4.16
N CYS A 217 -3.15 -9.71 -3.07
CA CYS A 217 -4.46 -9.97 -2.48
C CYS A 217 -5.02 -8.72 -1.78
N ARG A 218 -6.22 -8.29 -2.17
CA ARG A 218 -6.85 -7.07 -1.65
C ARG A 218 -8.29 -7.33 -1.23
N PHE A 219 -8.70 -6.76 -0.10
CA PHE A 219 -10.11 -6.68 0.25
C PHE A 219 -10.85 -5.69 -0.65
N VAL A 220 -12.01 -6.10 -1.16
CA VAL A 220 -12.93 -5.24 -1.94
C VAL A 220 -14.22 -4.93 -1.18
N ASN A 221 -14.47 -5.66 -0.12
CA ASN A 221 -15.49 -5.39 0.90
C ASN A 221 -15.15 -6.17 2.18
N LYS A 222 -16.04 -6.10 3.19
CA LYS A 222 -15.80 -6.69 4.52
C LYS A 222 -15.49 -8.21 4.53
N CYS A 223 -15.91 -8.95 3.51
CA CYS A 223 -15.81 -10.42 3.46
C CYS A 223 -15.29 -10.99 2.13
N THR A 224 -14.99 -10.14 1.15
CA THR A 224 -14.51 -10.57 -0.17
C THR A 224 -13.12 -10.02 -0.45
N VAL A 225 -12.24 -10.86 -0.97
CA VAL A 225 -10.93 -10.46 -1.50
C VAL A 225 -10.83 -10.81 -2.98
N VAL A 226 -10.07 -10.01 -3.70
CA VAL A 226 -9.50 -10.42 -4.99
C VAL A 226 -8.11 -10.99 -4.74
N LEU A 227 -7.78 -12.10 -5.41
CA LEU A 227 -6.48 -12.77 -5.31
C LEU A 227 -5.91 -12.94 -6.71
N CYS A 228 -4.68 -12.48 -6.93
CA CYS A 228 -3.95 -12.74 -8.18
C CYS A 228 -3.87 -14.23 -8.47
N GLN A 229 -4.15 -14.59 -9.72
CA GLN A 229 -4.09 -15.98 -10.20
C GLN A 229 -3.36 -16.04 -11.54
N GLU A 230 -2.29 -16.85 -11.58
CA GLU A 230 -1.60 -17.19 -12.82
C GLU A 230 -2.20 -18.47 -13.42
N ALA A 231 -2.47 -18.46 -14.72
CA ALA A 231 -3.07 -19.59 -15.43
C ALA A 231 -2.02 -20.48 -16.11
N ASP A 232 -0.84 -19.95 -16.44
CA ASP A 232 0.24 -20.73 -17.09
C ASP A 232 1.08 -21.46 -16.03
N PRO A 233 1.02 -22.82 -15.97
CA PRO A 233 1.78 -23.58 -15.00
C PRO A 233 3.32 -23.49 -15.18
N ARG A 234 3.79 -22.93 -16.28
CA ARG A 234 5.22 -22.69 -16.53
C ARG A 234 5.71 -21.35 -15.95
N ASP A 235 4.79 -20.44 -15.61
CA ASP A 235 5.16 -19.18 -14.98
C ASP A 235 5.55 -19.39 -13.52
N VAL A 236 6.57 -18.68 -13.06
CA VAL A 236 7.09 -18.77 -11.70
C VAL A 236 6.06 -18.37 -10.63
N ASN A 237 5.06 -17.57 -11.00
CA ASN A 237 3.97 -17.15 -10.12
C ASN A 237 2.89 -18.22 -9.92
N TYR A 238 2.81 -19.22 -10.80
CA TYR A 238 1.72 -20.21 -10.76
C TYR A 238 1.66 -20.94 -9.42
N VAL A 239 2.76 -21.54 -8.99
CA VAL A 239 2.80 -22.34 -7.75
C VAL A 239 2.58 -21.50 -6.49
N PRO A 240 3.26 -20.35 -6.31
CA PRO A 240 3.01 -19.48 -5.15
C PRO A 240 1.55 -19.00 -5.03
N LEU A 241 0.96 -18.55 -6.14
CA LEU A 241 -0.41 -18.03 -6.15
C LEU A 241 -1.44 -19.14 -5.91
N GLN A 242 -1.21 -20.34 -6.48
CA GLN A 242 -2.05 -21.51 -6.22
C GLN A 242 -2.03 -21.89 -4.72
N LYS A 243 -0.84 -21.93 -4.10
CA LYS A 243 -0.72 -22.20 -2.66
C LYS A 243 -1.42 -21.13 -1.80
N ASN A 244 -1.36 -19.86 -2.19
CA ASN A 244 -2.07 -18.80 -1.50
C ASN A 244 -3.60 -18.98 -1.61
N ARG A 245 -4.09 -19.39 -2.77
CA ARG A 245 -5.52 -19.74 -2.95
C ARG A 245 -5.96 -20.87 -2.04
N GLU A 246 -5.16 -21.93 -1.97
CA GLU A 246 -5.43 -23.09 -1.10
C GLU A 246 -5.46 -22.68 0.38
N ARG A 247 -4.53 -21.82 0.81
CA ARG A 247 -4.51 -21.29 2.19
C ARG A 247 -5.80 -20.52 2.51
N LEU A 248 -6.27 -19.67 1.61
CA LEU A 248 -7.49 -18.86 1.84
C LEU A 248 -8.77 -19.70 1.94
N GLN A 249 -8.86 -20.87 1.28
CA GLN A 249 -10.05 -21.72 1.32
C GLN A 249 -10.47 -22.19 2.72
N GLY A 250 -9.51 -22.32 3.63
CA GLY A 250 -9.75 -22.73 5.02
C GLY A 250 -9.87 -21.59 6.02
N MET A 251 -9.60 -20.35 5.60
CA MET A 251 -9.52 -19.20 6.49
C MET A 251 -10.91 -18.61 6.79
N LYS A 252 -11.03 -18.03 7.98
CA LYS A 252 -12.24 -17.37 8.45
C LYS A 252 -11.95 -15.94 8.86
N LEU A 253 -12.95 -15.09 8.76
CA LEU A 253 -12.91 -13.71 9.23
C LEU A 253 -13.02 -13.62 10.77
N GLU A 254 -12.91 -12.42 11.32
CA GLU A 254 -12.94 -12.13 12.75
C GLU A 254 -14.23 -12.58 13.46
N ASP A 255 -15.34 -12.70 12.71
CA ASP A 255 -16.64 -13.14 13.21
C ASP A 255 -16.92 -14.64 12.95
N GLY A 256 -15.93 -15.38 12.41
CA GLY A 256 -16.03 -16.79 12.05
C GLY A 256 -16.70 -17.05 10.70
N SER A 257 -17.15 -16.02 9.97
CA SER A 257 -17.71 -16.15 8.63
C SER A 257 -16.65 -16.57 7.60
N ARG A 258 -17.09 -17.05 6.45
CA ARG A 258 -16.20 -17.45 5.36
C ARG A 258 -15.72 -16.24 4.58
N LEU A 259 -14.45 -16.29 4.17
CA LEU A 259 -13.87 -15.36 3.22
C LEU A 259 -14.26 -15.78 1.80
N GLU A 260 -14.81 -14.85 1.03
CA GLU A 260 -15.03 -15.01 -0.41
C GLU A 260 -13.75 -14.62 -1.17
N VAL A 261 -13.36 -15.45 -2.14
CA VAL A 261 -12.13 -15.22 -2.93
C VAL A 261 -12.48 -15.15 -4.41
N ILE A 262 -12.28 -13.99 -5.01
CA ILE A 262 -12.46 -13.75 -6.44
C ILE A 262 -11.09 -13.82 -7.12
N PRO A 263 -10.90 -14.67 -8.13
CA PRO A 263 -9.64 -14.74 -8.87
C PRO A 263 -9.45 -13.48 -9.73
N LEU A 264 -8.27 -12.86 -9.62
CA LEU A 264 -7.85 -11.74 -10.45
C LEU A 264 -6.73 -12.21 -11.38
N PRO A 265 -6.87 -12.14 -12.72
CA PRO A 265 -5.85 -12.64 -13.62
C PRO A 265 -4.52 -11.90 -13.43
N MET A 266 -3.41 -12.56 -13.74
CA MET A 266 -2.12 -11.87 -13.91
C MET A 266 -2.00 -11.35 -15.35
N PRO A 267 -1.38 -10.18 -15.61
CA PRO A 267 -1.00 -9.79 -16.97
C PRO A 267 0.14 -10.67 -17.48
N ALA A 268 0.40 -10.65 -18.77
CA ALA A 268 1.59 -11.29 -19.33
C ALA A 268 2.86 -10.74 -18.66
N PRO A 269 3.91 -11.57 -18.50
CA PRO A 269 5.16 -11.12 -17.88
C PRO A 269 5.75 -9.91 -18.58
N LEU A 270 6.00 -8.85 -17.83
CA LEU A 270 6.64 -7.64 -18.31
C LEU A 270 8.09 -7.59 -17.83
N TYR A 271 8.97 -7.14 -18.72
CA TYR A 271 10.39 -7.00 -18.42
C TYR A 271 10.86 -5.58 -18.78
N PHE A 272 11.72 -5.04 -17.94
CA PHE A 272 12.43 -3.80 -18.19
C PHE A 272 13.90 -3.98 -17.82
N ASP A 273 14.79 -3.66 -18.74
CA ASP A 273 16.25 -3.80 -18.57
C ASP A 273 16.68 -5.20 -18.05
N GLY A 274 16.05 -6.24 -18.61
CA GLY A 274 16.30 -7.65 -18.26
C GLY A 274 15.69 -8.11 -16.94
N GLN A 275 15.05 -7.23 -16.18
CA GLN A 275 14.38 -7.57 -14.92
C GLN A 275 12.88 -7.75 -15.13
N ARG A 276 12.29 -8.80 -14.52
CA ARG A 276 10.83 -8.96 -14.48
C ARG A 276 10.24 -7.88 -13.57
N LEU A 277 9.19 -7.21 -14.05
CA LEU A 277 8.43 -6.25 -13.25
C LEU A 277 7.33 -6.96 -12.46
N PRO A 278 6.93 -6.45 -11.28
CA PRO A 278 5.85 -7.00 -10.46
C PRO A 278 4.47 -6.59 -11.01
N ALA A 279 4.27 -6.79 -12.32
CA ALA A 279 3.02 -6.39 -12.96
C ALA A 279 1.86 -7.24 -12.46
N ASN A 280 0.88 -6.59 -11.83
CA ASN A 280 -0.32 -7.22 -11.29
C ASN A 280 -1.48 -6.22 -11.27
N TYR A 281 -2.72 -6.69 -11.26
CA TYR A 281 -3.90 -5.83 -11.17
C TYR A 281 -4.38 -5.58 -9.73
N ALA A 282 -3.78 -6.24 -8.73
CA ALA A 282 -4.18 -6.10 -7.32
C ALA A 282 -3.69 -4.79 -6.70
N ASN A 283 -2.62 -4.20 -7.22
CA ASN A 283 -2.07 -2.95 -6.69
C ASN A 283 -2.90 -1.73 -7.14
N PHE A 284 -4.23 -1.81 -6.93
CA PHE A 284 -5.16 -0.71 -7.16
C PHE A 284 -5.31 0.16 -5.90
N TYR A 285 -5.90 1.34 -6.08
CA TYR A 285 -6.28 2.24 -5.00
C TYR A 285 -7.77 2.59 -5.06
N ILE A 286 -8.46 2.44 -3.92
CA ILE A 286 -9.89 2.75 -3.80
C ILE A 286 -10.03 4.16 -3.20
N ALA A 287 -10.34 5.15 -4.03
CA ALA A 287 -10.68 6.50 -3.62
C ALA A 287 -12.21 6.66 -3.53
N ASN A 288 -12.68 7.77 -2.94
CA ASN A 288 -14.13 8.02 -2.80
C ASN A 288 -14.87 8.09 -4.13
N ALA A 289 -14.25 8.60 -5.19
CA ALA A 289 -14.89 8.82 -6.49
C ALA A 289 -14.44 7.83 -7.57
N ALA A 290 -13.38 7.04 -7.34
CA ALA A 290 -12.82 6.17 -8.37
C ALA A 290 -12.00 5.03 -7.75
N VAL A 291 -11.91 3.91 -8.48
CA VAL A 291 -10.87 2.90 -8.25
C VAL A 291 -9.80 3.09 -9.32
N LEU A 292 -8.56 3.28 -8.88
CA LEU A 292 -7.41 3.43 -9.76
C LEU A 292 -6.71 2.09 -9.89
N ALA A 293 -6.93 1.39 -10.99
CA ALA A 293 -6.33 0.10 -11.27
C ALA A 293 -5.19 0.24 -12.29
N PRO A 294 -4.05 -0.44 -12.10
CA PRO A 294 -3.00 -0.48 -13.09
C PRO A 294 -3.46 -1.25 -14.35
N THR A 295 -2.97 -0.84 -15.51
CA THR A 295 -3.18 -1.51 -16.80
C THR A 295 -1.86 -1.66 -17.53
N PHE A 296 -1.75 -2.67 -18.39
CA PHE A 296 -0.47 -3.09 -18.97
C PHE A 296 -0.49 -3.19 -20.48
N ASN A 297 -1.56 -2.67 -21.13
CA ASN A 297 -1.82 -2.88 -22.56
C ASN A 297 -1.87 -4.39 -22.91
N ASP A 298 -2.50 -5.16 -22.02
CA ASP A 298 -2.66 -6.60 -22.11
C ASP A 298 -4.15 -6.94 -22.36
N PRO A 299 -4.48 -7.97 -23.15
CA PRO A 299 -5.87 -8.42 -23.31
C PRO A 299 -6.61 -8.70 -22.00
N ARG A 300 -5.90 -9.07 -20.95
CA ARG A 300 -6.44 -9.32 -19.61
C ARG A 300 -6.84 -8.05 -18.86
N ASP A 301 -6.38 -6.85 -19.29
CA ASP A 301 -6.83 -5.58 -18.71
C ASP A 301 -8.36 -5.47 -18.67
N ARG A 302 -9.02 -5.90 -19.76
CA ARG A 302 -10.50 -5.88 -19.84
C ARG A 302 -11.16 -6.84 -18.85
N VAL A 303 -10.54 -7.99 -18.60
CA VAL A 303 -11.04 -8.98 -17.64
C VAL A 303 -10.87 -8.43 -16.24
N ALA A 304 -9.67 -7.96 -15.90
CA ALA A 304 -9.37 -7.43 -14.57
C ALA A 304 -10.22 -6.19 -14.21
N LEU A 305 -10.44 -5.28 -15.16
CA LEU A 305 -11.29 -4.10 -14.96
C LEU A 305 -12.80 -4.43 -14.94
N GLY A 306 -13.19 -5.63 -15.37
CA GLY A 306 -14.58 -6.10 -15.33
C GLY A 306 -14.94 -6.85 -14.03
N ILE A 307 -13.94 -7.21 -13.22
CA ILE A 307 -14.10 -7.86 -11.90
C ILE A 307 -14.40 -6.81 -10.84
#